data_294257f5a2cd244a9c01d005fed8e5b5
#
_entry.id   294257f5a2cd244a9c01d005fed8e5b5
#
_cell.length_a   1.000
_cell.length_b   1.000
_cell.length_c   1.000
_cell.angle_alpha   90.00
_cell.angle_beta   90.00
_cell.angle_gamma   90.00
#
_symmetry.space_group_name_H-M   'P 1'
#
loop_
_entity.id
_entity.type
_entity.pdbx_description
1 polymer ?
#
loop_
_entity_poly.entity_id
_entity_poly.type
_entity_poly.pdbx_seq_one_letter_code
_entity_poly.pdbx_strand_id
1 'polypeptide(L)'
;MLLLFGPLLTAAPALAQSSQHRTDLLDLQLGTAAKDLPEEAFIDFACGTKGGPPAQAIGGFTDFAKCAPEITGLHEVAFRQDDELEYRLLAHHDTSGAQTNGGTKVSAYPALISALFDDQGILRGLRAVSDGRIDLRDRTNSFQMAEAVRIRYGADGWSCIDLPPGNGEEPIATQFIKQNCDKTTDGMLIHTEARLLRRAGETEINRDTGRLVQGQFESSARIDIREAGARLDAMGRPL
;
A
#
# COMPACT_ATOMS: atom_id res chain seq x y z
N MET A 1 32.40 -6.54 -68.32
CA MET A 1 31.15 -6.08 -67.71
C MET A 1 30.97 -6.85 -66.42
N LEU A 2 31.47 -6.26 -65.27
CA LEU A 2 31.53 -6.92 -64.00
C LEU A 2 30.36 -6.33 -63.14
N LEU A 3 29.39 -7.16 -62.83
CA LEU A 3 28.28 -6.81 -61.97
C LEU A 3 28.67 -7.08 -60.48
N LEU A 4 28.82 -6.00 -59.66
CA LEU A 4 29.03 -6.03 -58.25
C LEU A 4 27.65 -6.15 -57.54
N PHE A 5 27.36 -7.32 -56.98
CA PHE A 5 26.24 -7.49 -56.05
C PHE A 5 26.72 -7.10 -54.65
N GLY A 6 26.21 -5.99 -54.13
CA GLY A 6 26.39 -5.60 -52.73
C GLY A 6 25.36 -6.33 -51.83
N PRO A 7 25.73 -6.76 -50.62
CA PRO A 7 24.79 -7.38 -49.71
C PRO A 7 23.85 -6.34 -49.10
N LEU A 8 22.54 -6.54 -49.23
CA LEU A 8 21.52 -5.81 -48.45
C LEU A 8 21.58 -6.28 -46.98
N LEU A 9 22.07 -5.43 -46.12
CA LEU A 9 21.91 -5.60 -44.68
C LEU A 9 20.46 -5.22 -44.31
N THR A 10 19.65 -6.21 -44.00
CA THR A 10 18.34 -6.02 -43.38
C THR A 10 18.54 -5.73 -41.90
N ALA A 11 18.34 -4.48 -41.49
CA ALA A 11 18.28 -4.12 -40.09
C ALA A 11 17.00 -4.72 -39.50
N ALA A 12 17.14 -5.67 -38.57
CA ALA A 12 16.03 -6.16 -37.78
C ALA A 12 15.51 -5.02 -36.84
N PRO A 13 14.19 -4.82 -36.75
CA PRO A 13 13.67 -3.85 -35.80
C PRO A 13 14.05 -4.31 -34.38
N ALA A 14 14.79 -3.49 -33.65
CA ALA A 14 14.99 -3.65 -32.21
C ALA A 14 13.61 -3.52 -31.57
N LEU A 15 13.07 -4.62 -31.05
CA LEU A 15 11.92 -4.60 -30.17
C LEU A 15 12.34 -3.77 -28.94
N ALA A 16 11.85 -2.55 -28.89
CA ALA A 16 11.94 -1.73 -27.68
C ALA A 16 11.23 -2.52 -26.57
N GLN A 17 12.02 -3.15 -25.71
CA GLN A 17 11.50 -3.63 -24.43
C GLN A 17 11.01 -2.38 -23.70
N SER A 18 9.71 -2.15 -23.70
CA SER A 18 9.10 -1.25 -22.74
C SER A 18 9.45 -1.81 -21.37
N SER A 19 10.41 -1.21 -20.68
CA SER A 19 10.55 -1.37 -19.25
C SER A 19 9.22 -0.91 -18.68
N GLN A 20 8.35 -1.85 -18.31
CA GLN A 20 7.16 -1.53 -17.55
C GLN A 20 7.65 -0.82 -16.29
N HIS A 21 7.58 0.50 -16.32
CA HIS A 21 7.90 1.33 -15.18
C HIS A 21 6.80 1.03 -14.18
N ARG A 22 7.15 0.28 -13.13
CA ARG A 22 6.21 -0.06 -12.06
C ARG A 22 5.73 1.26 -11.44
N THR A 23 4.47 1.58 -11.61
CA THR A 23 3.87 2.77 -10.99
C THR A 23 3.94 2.60 -9.49
N ASP A 24 4.58 3.53 -8.78
CA ASP A 24 4.53 3.52 -7.34
C ASP A 24 3.12 3.93 -6.90
N LEU A 25 2.53 3.14 -6.04
CA LEU A 25 1.13 3.30 -5.59
C LEU A 25 0.87 4.64 -4.91
N LEU A 26 1.88 5.18 -4.26
CA LEU A 26 1.80 6.47 -3.58
C LEU A 26 2.11 7.66 -4.50
N ASP A 27 2.49 7.41 -5.76
CA ASP A 27 2.72 8.46 -6.77
C ASP A 27 1.48 8.80 -7.59
N LEU A 28 0.34 8.16 -7.30
CA LEU A 28 -0.92 8.56 -7.89
C LEU A 28 -1.24 9.99 -7.47
N GLN A 29 -1.33 10.89 -8.46
CA GLN A 29 -1.45 12.32 -8.21
C GLN A 29 -2.86 12.67 -7.72
N LEU A 30 -2.96 13.30 -6.55
CA LEU A 30 -4.22 13.85 -6.04
C LEU A 30 -4.75 14.91 -7.01
N GLY A 31 -6.07 15.02 -7.11
CA GLY A 31 -6.75 15.89 -8.07
C GLY A 31 -6.96 15.25 -9.45
N THR A 32 -6.41 14.08 -9.73
CA THR A 32 -6.63 13.35 -10.98
C THR A 32 -8.03 12.73 -11.02
N ALA A 33 -8.72 12.83 -12.16
CA ALA A 33 -10.00 12.14 -12.32
C ALA A 33 -9.83 10.63 -12.47
N ALA A 34 -10.75 9.84 -11.95
CA ALA A 34 -10.72 8.38 -11.95
C ALA A 34 -10.43 7.78 -13.36
N LYS A 35 -11.02 8.38 -14.40
CA LYS A 35 -10.83 7.96 -15.80
C LYS A 35 -9.44 8.21 -16.38
N ASP A 36 -8.66 9.08 -15.74
CA ASP A 36 -7.34 9.51 -16.20
C ASP A 36 -6.21 8.82 -15.39
N LEU A 37 -6.57 7.96 -14.43
CA LEU A 37 -5.62 7.13 -13.70
C LEU A 37 -5.13 5.94 -14.55
N PRO A 38 -3.89 5.47 -14.36
CA PRO A 38 -3.31 4.36 -15.13
C PRO A 38 -3.90 3.00 -14.69
N GLU A 39 -5.18 2.77 -15.02
CA GLU A 39 -5.94 1.59 -14.56
C GLU A 39 -5.30 0.28 -15.01
N GLU A 40 -4.61 0.28 -16.17
CA GLU A 40 -3.93 -0.89 -16.74
C GLU A 40 -2.74 -1.38 -15.91
N ALA A 41 -2.25 -0.58 -14.98
CA ALA A 41 -1.17 -0.96 -14.05
C ALA A 41 -1.69 -1.75 -12.83
N PHE A 42 -3.00 -1.91 -12.71
CA PHE A 42 -3.64 -2.44 -11.51
C PHE A 42 -4.68 -3.51 -11.82
N ILE A 43 -4.94 -4.34 -10.82
CA ILE A 43 -5.91 -5.45 -10.88
C ILE A 43 -6.72 -5.52 -9.58
N ASP A 44 -7.70 -6.43 -9.53
CA ASP A 44 -8.48 -6.76 -8.34
C ASP A 44 -9.16 -5.55 -7.69
N PHE A 45 -9.80 -4.72 -8.51
CA PHE A 45 -10.54 -3.57 -8.02
C PHE A 45 -11.76 -4.01 -7.19
N ALA A 46 -11.90 -3.41 -6.02
CA ALA A 46 -13.02 -3.67 -5.13
C ALA A 46 -13.32 -2.47 -4.23
N CYS A 47 -14.49 -2.41 -3.66
CA CYS A 47 -14.80 -1.42 -2.63
C CYS A 47 -13.94 -1.66 -1.41
N GLY A 48 -13.27 -0.62 -0.93
CA GLY A 48 -12.45 -0.66 0.27
C GLY A 48 -13.28 -0.70 1.55
N THR A 49 -12.62 -1.03 2.65
CA THR A 49 -13.22 -1.14 3.99
C THR A 49 -12.35 -0.46 5.04
N LYS A 50 -11.88 0.74 4.77
CA LYS A 50 -11.00 1.54 5.62
C LYS A 50 -9.65 0.88 5.94
N GLY A 51 -9.11 0.16 4.96
CA GLY A 51 -7.86 -0.60 5.10
C GLY A 51 -8.05 -2.03 5.59
N GLY A 52 -9.28 -2.50 5.72
CA GLY A 52 -9.61 -3.91 5.91
C GLY A 52 -9.64 -4.69 4.57
N PRO A 53 -9.97 -5.99 4.61
CA PRO A 53 -10.12 -6.78 3.40
C PRO A 53 -11.14 -6.15 2.46
N PRO A 54 -10.85 -6.03 1.15
CA PRO A 54 -11.80 -5.50 0.18
C PRO A 54 -13.14 -6.26 0.19
N ALA A 55 -14.23 -5.53 -0.06
CA ALA A 55 -15.57 -6.10 -0.02
C ALA A 55 -16.06 -6.51 -1.42
N GLN A 56 -16.83 -5.64 -2.07
CA GLN A 56 -17.46 -5.90 -3.36
C GLN A 56 -16.51 -5.65 -4.52
N ALA A 57 -16.32 -6.63 -5.41
CA ALA A 57 -15.53 -6.44 -6.62
C ALA A 57 -16.22 -5.45 -7.58
N ILE A 58 -15.42 -4.61 -8.23
CA ILE A 58 -15.82 -3.62 -9.23
C ILE A 58 -14.90 -3.69 -10.46
N GLY A 59 -15.23 -2.97 -11.53
CA GLY A 59 -14.49 -3.07 -12.79
C GLY A 59 -13.20 -2.23 -12.85
N GLY A 60 -13.11 -1.15 -12.06
CA GLY A 60 -11.98 -0.22 -12.11
C GLY A 60 -12.22 1.03 -11.28
N PHE A 61 -11.33 2.01 -11.40
CA PHE A 61 -11.46 3.28 -10.68
C PHE A 61 -12.74 4.04 -11.05
N THR A 62 -13.17 3.96 -12.30
CA THR A 62 -14.38 4.65 -12.78
C THR A 62 -15.67 4.14 -12.14
N ASP A 63 -15.61 2.98 -11.51
CA ASP A 63 -16.72 2.37 -10.78
C ASP A 63 -16.83 2.85 -9.31
N PHE A 64 -16.05 3.83 -8.89
CA PHE A 64 -15.98 4.33 -7.50
C PHE A 64 -17.35 4.59 -6.87
N ALA A 65 -18.31 5.09 -7.64
CA ALA A 65 -19.65 5.40 -7.15
C ALA A 65 -20.47 4.16 -6.74
N LYS A 66 -20.03 2.94 -7.09
CA LYS A 66 -20.62 1.68 -6.59
C LYS A 66 -20.24 1.38 -5.14
N CYS A 67 -19.19 2.02 -4.64
CA CYS A 67 -18.73 1.89 -3.26
C CYS A 67 -19.46 2.90 -2.36
N ALA A 68 -19.98 2.45 -1.23
CA ALA A 68 -20.63 3.34 -0.28
C ALA A 68 -19.60 4.38 0.23
N PRO A 69 -19.98 5.67 0.32
CA PRO A 69 -19.09 6.70 0.82
C PRO A 69 -18.78 6.46 2.31
N GLU A 70 -17.56 6.77 2.71
CA GLU A 70 -17.15 6.82 4.11
C GLU A 70 -17.81 8.03 4.82
N ILE A 71 -17.60 8.15 6.13
CA ILE A 71 -18.02 9.31 6.92
C ILE A 71 -17.42 10.63 6.40
N THR A 72 -16.32 10.55 5.68
CA THR A 72 -15.67 11.67 4.98
C THR A 72 -16.40 12.12 3.73
N GLY A 73 -17.38 11.35 3.24
CA GLY A 73 -18.00 11.52 1.94
C GLY A 73 -17.18 10.98 0.77
N LEU A 74 -16.06 10.30 1.02
CA LEU A 74 -15.20 9.75 -0.03
C LEU A 74 -15.54 8.27 -0.29
N HIS A 75 -15.48 7.86 -1.55
CA HIS A 75 -15.65 6.49 -1.99
C HIS A 75 -14.30 5.80 -2.02
N GLU A 76 -14.14 4.71 -1.28
CA GLU A 76 -12.89 3.96 -1.20
C GLU A 76 -12.87 2.83 -2.23
N VAL A 77 -11.89 2.87 -3.13
CA VAL A 77 -11.62 1.83 -4.12
C VAL A 77 -10.28 1.19 -3.77
N ALA A 78 -10.33 -0.06 -3.33
CA ALA A 78 -9.14 -0.89 -3.13
C ALA A 78 -8.69 -1.48 -4.47
N PHE A 79 -7.38 -1.65 -4.64
CA PHE A 79 -6.77 -2.21 -5.84
C PHE A 79 -5.44 -2.88 -5.52
N ARG A 80 -4.92 -3.67 -6.45
CA ARG A 80 -3.61 -4.31 -6.34
C ARG A 80 -2.75 -3.98 -7.55
N GLN A 81 -1.44 -4.05 -7.38
CA GLN A 81 -0.53 -4.08 -8.53
C GLN A 81 -0.65 -5.41 -9.27
N ASP A 82 -0.43 -5.38 -10.58
CA ASP A 82 -0.32 -6.60 -11.37
C ASP A 82 0.89 -7.43 -10.89
N ASP A 83 0.63 -8.68 -10.54
CA ASP A 83 1.61 -9.61 -10.00
C ASP A 83 2.40 -10.36 -11.11
N GLU A 84 2.25 -10.00 -12.38
CA GLU A 84 2.91 -10.68 -13.49
C GLU A 84 4.44 -10.77 -13.32
N LEU A 85 5.05 -9.73 -12.75
CA LEU A 85 6.48 -9.73 -12.45
C LEU A 85 6.84 -10.78 -11.40
N GLU A 86 6.03 -10.94 -10.36
CA GLU A 86 6.23 -11.95 -9.32
C GLU A 86 6.16 -13.35 -9.91
N TYR A 87 5.12 -13.64 -10.69
CA TYR A 87 4.98 -14.94 -11.35
C TYR A 87 6.14 -15.25 -12.29
N ARG A 88 6.63 -14.27 -13.03
CA ARG A 88 7.82 -14.42 -13.88
C ARG A 88 9.07 -14.77 -13.08
N LEU A 89 9.33 -14.06 -11.99
CA LEU A 89 10.49 -14.30 -11.14
C LEU A 89 10.41 -15.69 -10.49
N LEU A 90 9.24 -16.10 -10.00
CA LEU A 90 9.01 -17.43 -9.46
C LEU A 90 9.19 -18.52 -10.52
N ALA A 91 8.74 -18.33 -11.75
CA ALA A 91 8.95 -19.26 -12.86
C ALA A 91 10.43 -19.45 -13.21
N HIS A 92 11.27 -18.44 -12.95
CA HIS A 92 12.73 -18.50 -13.07
C HIS A 92 13.46 -18.91 -11.79
N HIS A 93 12.73 -19.40 -10.79
CA HIS A 93 13.28 -19.77 -9.48
C HIS A 93 13.95 -18.62 -8.71
N ASP A 94 13.70 -17.37 -9.08
CA ASP A 94 14.15 -16.19 -8.33
C ASP A 94 13.15 -15.83 -7.22
N THR A 95 13.16 -16.62 -6.16
CA THR A 95 12.29 -16.40 -4.99
C THR A 95 12.62 -15.11 -4.26
N SER A 96 13.90 -14.71 -4.23
CA SER A 96 14.34 -13.47 -3.59
C SER A 96 13.84 -12.24 -4.36
N GLY A 97 13.97 -12.27 -5.69
CA GLY A 97 13.45 -11.23 -6.56
C GLY A 97 11.92 -11.11 -6.47
N ALA A 98 11.21 -12.24 -6.44
CA ALA A 98 9.76 -12.26 -6.26
C ALA A 98 9.33 -11.65 -4.91
N GLN A 99 10.00 -12.02 -3.82
CA GLN A 99 9.70 -11.43 -2.50
C GLN A 99 9.96 -9.92 -2.46
N THR A 100 11.00 -9.45 -3.13
CA THR A 100 11.36 -8.03 -3.13
C THR A 100 10.47 -7.19 -4.05
N ASN A 101 10.18 -7.69 -5.25
CA ASN A 101 9.56 -6.93 -6.32
C ASN A 101 8.12 -7.36 -6.66
N GLY A 102 7.67 -8.52 -6.16
CA GLY A 102 6.31 -9.01 -6.40
C GLY A 102 5.26 -8.43 -5.46
N GLY A 103 3.99 -8.58 -5.83
CA GLY A 103 2.83 -8.22 -5.03
C GLY A 103 2.63 -6.72 -4.81
N THR A 104 1.57 -6.40 -4.10
CA THR A 104 1.22 -5.02 -3.72
C THR A 104 2.00 -4.60 -2.49
N LYS A 105 2.93 -3.67 -2.65
CA LYS A 105 3.84 -3.22 -1.58
C LYS A 105 3.98 -1.71 -1.55
N VAL A 106 4.19 -1.19 -0.36
CA VAL A 106 4.63 0.19 -0.12
C VAL A 106 6.01 0.12 0.53
N SER A 107 7.03 0.70 -0.13
CA SER A 107 8.41 0.68 0.37
C SER A 107 8.89 -0.73 0.78
N ALA A 108 8.60 -1.73 -0.05
CA ALA A 108 8.88 -3.16 0.16
C ALA A 108 8.02 -3.88 1.23
N TYR A 109 7.11 -3.19 1.90
CA TYR A 109 6.19 -3.82 2.87
C TYR A 109 4.86 -4.18 2.19
N PRO A 110 4.38 -5.42 2.30
CA PRO A 110 3.07 -5.82 1.79
C PRO A 110 1.95 -4.97 2.37
N ALA A 111 1.08 -4.46 1.52
CA ALA A 111 0.05 -3.52 1.90
C ALA A 111 -1.26 -3.71 1.13
N LEU A 112 -2.35 -3.34 1.79
CA LEU A 112 -3.64 -3.07 1.17
C LEU A 112 -3.66 -1.60 0.78
N ILE A 113 -3.96 -1.31 -0.47
CA ILE A 113 -3.96 0.05 -1.00
C ILE A 113 -5.35 0.43 -1.47
N SER A 114 -5.73 1.68 -1.23
CA SER A 114 -7.00 2.23 -1.69
C SER A 114 -6.82 3.66 -2.20
N ALA A 115 -7.56 3.97 -3.25
CA ALA A 115 -7.80 5.33 -3.74
C ALA A 115 -9.13 5.84 -3.18
N LEU A 116 -9.20 7.12 -2.84
CA LEU A 116 -10.33 7.77 -2.20
C LEU A 116 -10.85 8.88 -3.11
N PHE A 117 -12.04 8.69 -3.65
CA PHE A 117 -12.65 9.58 -4.62
C PHE A 117 -13.79 10.40 -4.01
N ASP A 118 -13.94 11.64 -4.43
CA ASP A 118 -15.15 12.42 -4.17
C ASP A 118 -16.30 12.00 -5.10
N ASP A 119 -17.50 12.58 -4.90
CA ASP A 119 -18.68 12.30 -5.71
C ASP A 119 -18.51 12.67 -7.20
N GLN A 120 -17.52 13.49 -7.55
CA GLN A 120 -17.16 13.86 -8.92
C GLN A 120 -16.13 12.90 -9.53
N GLY A 121 -15.66 11.90 -8.78
CA GLY A 121 -14.65 10.97 -9.21
C GLY A 121 -13.24 11.54 -9.26
N ILE A 122 -12.97 12.56 -8.46
CA ILE A 122 -11.63 13.13 -8.32
C ILE A 122 -10.93 12.46 -7.16
N LEU A 123 -9.69 12.00 -7.40
CA LEU A 123 -8.84 11.40 -6.38
C LEU A 123 -8.47 12.42 -5.31
N ARG A 124 -8.99 12.24 -4.09
CA ARG A 124 -8.77 13.13 -2.94
C ARG A 124 -7.84 12.56 -1.91
N GLY A 125 -7.52 11.28 -2.01
CA GLY A 125 -6.60 10.66 -1.08
C GLY A 125 -6.17 9.26 -1.50
N LEU A 126 -5.12 8.80 -0.82
CA LEU A 126 -4.59 7.44 -0.91
C LEU A 126 -4.50 6.89 0.50
N ARG A 127 -4.79 5.61 0.64
CA ARG A 127 -4.65 4.87 1.90
C ARG A 127 -3.82 3.64 1.65
N ALA A 128 -2.86 3.39 2.54
CA ALA A 128 -2.12 2.15 2.58
C ALA A 128 -2.15 1.59 4.01
N VAL A 129 -2.48 0.31 4.14
CA VAL A 129 -2.46 -0.39 5.44
C VAL A 129 -1.66 -1.67 5.27
N SER A 130 -0.75 -1.95 6.20
CA SER A 130 0.03 -3.20 6.15
C SER A 130 -0.88 -4.42 6.11
N ASP A 131 -0.60 -5.38 5.22
CA ASP A 131 -1.42 -6.57 5.07
C ASP A 131 -1.18 -7.56 6.22
N GLY A 132 -2.12 -7.65 7.15
CA GLY A 132 -2.05 -8.57 8.29
C GLY A 132 -2.29 -10.04 7.95
N ARG A 133 -2.61 -10.37 6.68
CA ARG A 133 -2.89 -11.74 6.22
C ARG A 133 -1.65 -12.48 5.74
N ILE A 134 -0.54 -11.76 5.55
CA ILE A 134 0.74 -12.32 5.14
C ILE A 134 1.37 -13.21 6.22
N ASP A 135 2.39 -13.96 5.85
CA ASP A 135 3.13 -14.79 6.78
C ASP A 135 3.67 -14.00 7.97
N LEU A 136 3.74 -14.65 9.14
CA LEU A 136 4.21 -14.03 10.37
C LEU A 136 5.61 -13.41 10.24
N ARG A 137 6.50 -14.06 9.50
CA ARG A 137 7.86 -13.57 9.25
C ARG A 137 7.83 -12.18 8.62
N ASP A 138 7.04 -12.02 7.56
CA ASP A 138 6.96 -10.77 6.80
C ASP A 138 6.18 -9.71 7.60
N ARG A 139 5.19 -10.15 8.38
CA ARG A 139 4.38 -9.28 9.24
C ARG A 139 5.17 -8.67 10.40
N THR A 140 6.24 -9.34 10.87
CA THR A 140 7.02 -8.90 12.05
C THR A 140 7.44 -7.43 11.96
N ASN A 141 7.81 -6.97 10.77
CA ASN A 141 8.34 -5.63 10.54
C ASN A 141 7.35 -4.66 9.88
N SER A 142 6.06 -5.02 9.79
CA SER A 142 5.06 -4.21 9.10
C SER A 142 4.96 -2.78 9.64
N PHE A 143 5.21 -2.55 10.93
CA PHE A 143 5.23 -1.21 11.54
C PHE A 143 6.27 -0.28 10.90
N GLN A 144 7.36 -0.82 10.33
CA GLN A 144 8.44 -0.06 9.70
C GLN A 144 8.00 0.59 8.38
N MET A 145 6.88 0.15 7.77
CA MET A 145 6.32 0.81 6.59
C MET A 145 6.06 2.30 6.84
N ALA A 146 5.62 2.66 8.03
CA ALA A 146 5.40 4.06 8.42
C ALA A 146 6.70 4.87 8.40
N GLU A 147 7.80 4.31 8.91
CA GLU A 147 9.12 4.94 8.88
C GLU A 147 9.64 5.09 7.44
N ALA A 148 9.51 4.05 6.63
CA ALA A 148 9.93 4.08 5.23
C ALA A 148 9.19 5.16 4.43
N VAL A 149 7.90 5.34 4.69
CA VAL A 149 7.12 6.43 4.08
C VAL A 149 7.57 7.80 4.60
N ARG A 150 7.86 7.93 5.89
CA ARG A 150 8.40 9.19 6.44
C ARG A 150 9.72 9.59 5.78
N ILE A 151 10.61 8.64 5.58
CA ILE A 151 11.89 8.86 4.87
C ILE A 151 11.64 9.31 3.43
N ARG A 152 10.73 8.66 2.72
CA ARG A 152 10.36 8.99 1.33
C ARG A 152 9.90 10.44 1.16
N TYR A 153 9.09 10.94 2.08
CA TYR A 153 8.58 12.32 2.05
C TYR A 153 9.49 13.32 2.79
N GLY A 154 10.73 12.92 3.10
CA GLY A 154 11.71 13.72 3.81
C GLY A 154 11.65 13.54 5.32
N ALA A 155 12.78 13.22 5.94
CA ALA A 155 12.88 12.89 7.36
C ALA A 155 12.44 14.01 8.31
N ASP A 156 12.59 15.26 7.89
CA ASP A 156 12.30 16.44 8.70
C ASP A 156 10.85 16.91 8.56
N GLY A 157 10.39 17.69 9.54
CA GLY A 157 9.10 18.37 9.49
C GLY A 157 7.89 17.49 9.88
N TRP A 158 8.11 16.32 10.45
CA TRP A 158 7.07 15.47 11.02
C TRP A 158 6.71 15.90 12.45
N SER A 159 5.42 15.96 12.74
CA SER A 159 4.88 16.09 14.10
C SER A 159 4.44 14.71 14.57
N CYS A 160 5.20 14.12 15.49
CA CYS A 160 4.95 12.77 15.97
C CYS A 160 4.49 12.77 17.43
N ILE A 161 3.52 11.88 17.74
CA ILE A 161 3.01 11.66 19.09
C ILE A 161 3.12 10.17 19.41
N ASP A 162 3.85 9.84 20.45
CA ASP A 162 3.86 8.51 21.02
C ASP A 162 2.66 8.37 21.98
N LEU A 163 1.81 7.38 21.71
CA LEU A 163 0.63 7.12 22.50
C LEU A 163 0.95 6.11 23.61
N PRO A 164 0.42 6.32 24.83
CA PRO A 164 0.63 5.37 25.93
C PRO A 164 -0.07 4.04 25.63
N PRO A 165 0.34 2.95 26.31
CA PRO A 165 -0.38 1.69 26.27
C PRO A 165 -1.85 1.88 26.68
N GLY A 166 -2.75 1.29 25.87
CA GLY A 166 -4.15 1.16 26.23
C GLY A 166 -4.37 0.02 27.23
N ASN A 167 -5.63 -0.19 27.62
CA ASN A 167 -5.98 -1.28 28.51
C ASN A 167 -5.68 -2.63 27.83
N GLY A 168 -4.83 -3.46 28.47
CA GLY A 168 -4.40 -4.76 27.96
C GLY A 168 -3.32 -4.71 26.85
N GLU A 169 -2.79 -3.54 26.54
CA GLU A 169 -1.64 -3.43 25.63
C GLU A 169 -0.31 -3.55 26.39
N GLU A 170 0.59 -4.35 25.90
CA GLU A 170 1.87 -4.67 26.53
C GLU A 170 3.03 -4.57 25.51
N PRO A 171 4.25 -4.30 25.98
CA PRO A 171 5.42 -4.35 25.11
C PRO A 171 5.75 -5.78 24.67
N ILE A 172 6.40 -5.89 23.54
CA ILE A 172 7.04 -7.12 23.05
C ILE A 172 8.50 -7.07 23.49
N ALA A 173 8.88 -7.90 24.43
CA ALA A 173 10.15 -7.79 25.14
C ALA A 173 10.31 -6.38 25.76
N THR A 174 11.15 -5.53 25.17
CA THR A 174 11.39 -4.14 25.62
C THR A 174 10.83 -3.10 24.64
N GLN A 175 10.19 -3.53 23.56
CA GLN A 175 9.71 -2.62 22.52
C GLN A 175 8.19 -2.44 22.60
N PHE A 176 7.78 -1.19 22.65
CA PHE A 176 6.40 -0.77 22.51
C PHE A 176 6.35 0.40 21.54
N ILE A 177 5.66 0.24 20.41
CA ILE A 177 5.48 1.31 19.43
C ILE A 177 3.98 1.53 19.25
N LYS A 178 3.54 2.75 19.50
CA LYS A 178 2.19 3.22 19.25
C LYS A 178 2.30 4.70 18.91
N GLN A 179 2.66 4.98 17.67
CA GLN A 179 3.04 6.31 17.22
C GLN A 179 2.13 6.77 16.08
N ASN A 180 1.75 8.03 16.12
CA ASN A 180 1.11 8.73 15.03
C ASN A 180 1.99 9.90 14.62
N CYS A 181 2.19 10.10 13.32
CA CYS A 181 2.97 11.22 12.80
C CYS A 181 2.22 11.89 11.65
N ASP A 182 2.26 13.21 11.62
CA ASP A 182 1.65 14.05 10.60
C ASP A 182 2.69 14.95 9.95
N LYS A 183 2.55 15.16 8.64
CA LYS A 183 3.33 16.11 7.87
C LYS A 183 2.47 16.75 6.80
N THR A 184 2.59 18.07 6.66
CA THR A 184 2.02 18.78 5.51
C THR A 184 3.16 19.19 4.59
N THR A 185 3.09 18.76 3.33
CA THR A 185 4.09 19.09 2.31
C THR A 185 3.43 19.06 0.93
N ASP A 186 3.87 19.94 0.02
CA ASP A 186 3.41 19.97 -1.38
C ASP A 186 1.88 19.96 -1.55
N GLY A 187 1.16 20.64 -0.65
CA GLY A 187 -0.31 20.67 -0.68
C GLY A 187 -0.98 19.38 -0.19
N MET A 188 -0.23 18.44 0.37
CA MET A 188 -0.73 17.20 0.93
C MET A 188 -0.60 17.17 2.45
N LEU A 189 -1.55 16.53 3.11
CA LEU A 189 -1.45 16.06 4.49
C LEU A 189 -1.15 14.56 4.46
N ILE A 190 -0.05 14.17 5.07
CA ILE A 190 0.38 12.78 5.19
C ILE A 190 0.30 12.38 6.65
N HIS A 191 -0.55 11.42 6.96
CA HIS A 191 -0.69 10.81 8.27
C HIS A 191 -0.11 9.40 8.26
N THR A 192 0.70 9.05 9.26
CA THR A 192 1.23 7.70 9.44
C THR A 192 0.96 7.19 10.85
N GLU A 193 0.55 5.95 10.95
CA GLU A 193 0.45 5.23 12.21
C GLU A 193 1.41 4.04 12.21
N ALA A 194 2.09 3.81 13.31
CA ALA A 194 2.91 2.63 13.53
C ALA A 194 2.51 1.94 14.85
N ARG A 195 2.37 0.64 14.82
CA ARG A 195 2.03 -0.18 15.98
C ARG A 195 2.95 -1.40 16.05
N LEU A 196 3.58 -1.60 17.19
CA LEU A 196 4.27 -2.83 17.59
C LEU A 196 3.98 -3.08 19.06
N LEU A 197 3.07 -3.98 19.34
CA LEU A 197 2.61 -4.24 20.69
C LEU A 197 1.97 -5.62 20.80
N ARG A 198 1.72 -6.09 22.01
CA ARG A 198 0.95 -7.28 22.31
C ARG A 198 -0.34 -6.87 23.00
N ARG A 199 -1.41 -7.62 22.77
CA ARG A 199 -2.66 -7.47 23.50
C ARG A 199 -2.81 -8.64 24.48
N ALA A 200 -2.97 -8.33 25.76
CA ALA A 200 -3.17 -9.33 26.79
C ALA A 200 -4.47 -10.12 26.53
N GLY A 201 -4.39 -11.44 26.65
CA GLY A 201 -5.55 -12.33 26.47
C GLY A 201 -5.89 -12.68 25.04
N GLU A 202 -5.25 -12.11 24.04
CA GLU A 202 -5.39 -12.60 22.65
C GLU A 202 -4.72 -13.97 22.52
N THR A 203 -5.46 -14.91 21.93
CA THR A 203 -4.93 -16.23 21.59
C THR A 203 -5.00 -16.44 20.09
N GLU A 204 -4.01 -17.13 19.55
CA GLU A 204 -3.94 -17.49 18.14
C GLU A 204 -3.84 -19.02 18.03
N ILE A 205 -4.39 -19.58 16.96
CA ILE A 205 -4.20 -21.00 16.66
C ILE A 205 -2.87 -21.16 15.93
N ASN A 206 -1.92 -21.84 16.56
CA ASN A 206 -0.71 -22.24 15.87
C ASN A 206 -1.08 -23.21 14.75
N ARG A 207 -0.77 -22.82 13.51
CA ARG A 207 -1.18 -23.55 12.30
C ARG A 207 -0.53 -24.92 12.19
N ASP A 208 0.67 -25.11 12.73
CA ASP A 208 1.42 -26.36 12.65
C ASP A 208 0.95 -27.38 13.69
N THR A 209 0.55 -26.89 14.86
CA THR A 209 0.19 -27.75 16.00
C THR A 209 -1.31 -27.79 16.28
N GLY A 210 -2.11 -26.89 15.69
CA GLY A 210 -3.53 -26.75 15.98
C GLY A 210 -3.86 -26.27 17.41
N ARG A 211 -2.85 -25.88 18.19
CA ARG A 211 -3.02 -25.46 19.58
C ARG A 211 -3.22 -23.97 19.71
N LEU A 212 -4.03 -23.58 20.69
CA LEU A 212 -4.11 -22.18 21.12
C LEU A 212 -2.75 -21.79 21.73
N VAL A 213 -2.16 -20.76 21.20
CA VAL A 213 -0.96 -20.10 21.74
C VAL A 213 -1.31 -18.68 22.12
N GLN A 214 -0.55 -18.06 23.01
CA GLN A 214 -0.70 -16.66 23.32
C GLN A 214 -0.58 -15.84 22.01
N GLY A 215 -1.52 -14.92 21.78
CA GLY A 215 -1.52 -14.03 20.62
C GLY A 215 -0.16 -13.38 20.45
N GLN A 216 0.37 -13.42 19.21
CA GLN A 216 1.80 -13.21 19.03
C GLN A 216 2.14 -11.74 19.22
N PHE A 217 1.65 -10.89 18.36
CA PHE A 217 1.83 -9.45 18.43
C PHE A 217 1.06 -8.75 17.31
N GLU A 218 0.75 -7.49 17.53
CA GLU A 218 0.35 -6.57 16.48
C GLU A 218 1.61 -5.88 15.96
N SER A 219 1.87 -6.01 14.67
CA SER A 219 2.82 -5.20 13.93
C SER A 219 2.09 -4.66 12.72
N SER A 220 1.81 -3.37 12.73
CA SER A 220 1.01 -2.75 11.68
C SER A 220 1.45 -1.32 11.41
N ALA A 221 1.19 -0.87 10.19
CA ALA A 221 1.30 0.52 9.81
C ALA A 221 0.08 0.92 8.98
N ARG A 222 -0.28 2.19 9.08
CA ARG A 222 -1.29 2.84 8.28
C ARG A 222 -0.75 4.15 7.76
N ILE A 223 -1.01 4.43 6.51
CA ILE A 223 -0.68 5.68 5.83
C ILE A 223 -1.95 6.21 5.20
N ASP A 224 -2.29 7.46 5.47
CA ASP A 224 -3.33 8.19 4.78
C ASP A 224 -2.70 9.46 4.19
N ILE A 225 -2.79 9.64 2.88
CA ILE A 225 -2.34 10.82 2.14
C ILE A 225 -3.59 11.52 1.61
N ARG A 226 -3.73 12.81 1.88
CA ARG A 226 -4.89 13.61 1.46
C ARG A 226 -4.47 15.00 1.05
N GLU A 227 -5.34 15.72 0.35
CA GLU A 227 -5.16 17.15 0.11
C GLU A 227 -5.02 17.91 1.44
N ALA A 228 -4.12 18.89 1.49
CA ALA A 228 -3.95 19.73 2.67
C ALA A 228 -5.26 20.47 2.99
N GLY A 229 -5.65 20.50 4.27
CA GLY A 229 -6.93 21.02 4.72
C GLY A 229 -8.01 19.96 4.89
N ALA A 230 -7.71 18.68 4.63
CA ALA A 230 -8.59 17.58 4.99
C ALA A 230 -8.94 17.64 6.50
N ARG A 231 -10.19 17.34 6.82
CA ARG A 231 -10.65 17.32 8.22
C ARG A 231 -10.05 16.12 8.93
N LEU A 232 -9.65 16.32 10.18
CA LEU A 232 -9.10 15.27 11.03
C LEU A 232 -10.15 14.77 12.03
N ASP A 233 -10.12 13.49 12.36
CA ASP A 233 -10.88 12.91 13.47
C ASP A 233 -10.23 13.26 14.83
N ALA A 234 -10.86 12.82 15.93
CA ALA A 234 -10.35 13.07 17.28
C ALA A 234 -8.99 12.38 17.58
N MET A 235 -8.54 11.48 16.71
CA MET A 235 -7.23 10.81 16.81
C MET A 235 -6.20 11.40 15.83
N GLY A 236 -6.52 12.54 15.19
CA GLY A 236 -5.63 13.17 14.22
C GLY A 236 -5.60 12.49 12.85
N ARG A 237 -6.46 11.50 12.60
CA ARG A 237 -6.52 10.85 11.29
C ARG A 237 -7.37 11.69 10.33
N PRO A 238 -7.00 11.80 9.06
CA PRO A 238 -7.84 12.45 8.08
C PRO A 238 -9.24 11.81 8.02
N LEU A 239 -10.25 12.69 8.17
CA LEU A 239 -11.65 12.28 8.00
C LEU A 239 -11.93 12.04 6.54
#